data_b7adcbe0782a80da9fd53a5ca67682ae
#
_entry.id   b7adcbe0782a80da9fd53a5ca67682ae
#
_cell.length_a   1.000
_cell.length_b   1.000
_cell.length_c   1.000
_cell.angle_alpha   90.00
_cell.angle_beta   90.00
_cell.angle_gamma   90.00
#
_symmetry.space_group_name_H-M   'P 1'
#
loop_
_entity.id
_entity.type
_entity.pdbx_description
1 polymer ?
#
loop_
_entity_poly.entity_id
_entity_poly.type
_entity_poly.pdbx_seq_one_letter_code
_entity_poly.pdbx_strand_id
1 'polypeptide(L)'
;MERILIIDDDITFALMLKTWLSKKGFRTETAASVAAARTALAEGGFSLVLSDMRLPDEDGIALLQWMSGQHMEIPVIVMTSYAEIQNAVRCMKLGARDYVAKPVNPDELLKKIREALDVPVAGSEKPPV
;
A
#
# COMPACT_ATOMS: atom_id res chain seq x y z
N MET A 1 4.82 4.17 16.54
CA MET A 1 3.57 3.68 15.93
C MET A 1 3.66 3.82 14.42
N GLU A 2 3.41 2.74 13.74
CA GLU A 2 3.51 2.71 12.28
C GLU A 2 2.38 3.49 11.63
N ARG A 3 2.71 4.29 10.61
CA ARG A 3 1.71 5.07 9.85
C ARG A 3 1.48 4.43 8.49
N ILE A 4 0.22 4.20 8.18
CA ILE A 4 -0.20 3.57 6.93
C ILE A 4 -1.02 4.56 6.11
N LEU A 5 -0.66 4.72 4.84
CA LEU A 5 -1.46 5.50 3.89
C LEU A 5 -2.34 4.53 3.09
N ILE A 6 -3.64 4.75 3.14
CA ILE A 6 -4.63 3.97 2.38
C ILE A 6 -5.06 4.79 1.18
N ILE A 7 -4.82 4.29 -0.01
CA ILE A 7 -5.14 4.98 -1.26
C ILE A 7 -6.24 4.22 -1.97
N ASP A 8 -7.45 4.76 -1.94
CA ASP A 8 -8.63 4.14 -2.55
C ASP A 8 -9.70 5.22 -2.74
N ASP A 9 -10.32 5.26 -3.91
CA ASP A 9 -11.39 6.21 -4.20
C ASP A 9 -12.75 5.78 -3.65
N ASP A 10 -12.87 4.53 -3.22
CA ASP A 10 -14.03 4.06 -2.47
C ASP A 10 -13.92 4.53 -1.02
N ILE A 11 -14.58 5.63 -0.73
CA ILE A 11 -14.51 6.30 0.58
C ILE A 11 -14.99 5.37 1.69
N THR A 12 -16.04 4.63 1.46
CA THR A 12 -16.60 3.71 2.47
C THR A 12 -15.61 2.60 2.81
N PHE A 13 -15.01 2.00 1.80
CA PHE A 13 -14.02 0.96 1.99
C PHE A 13 -12.77 1.49 2.69
N ALA A 14 -12.26 2.64 2.26
CA ALA A 14 -11.09 3.26 2.87
C ALA A 14 -11.33 3.59 4.35
N LEU A 15 -12.51 4.11 4.67
CA LEU A 15 -12.87 4.44 6.05
C LEU A 15 -12.99 3.18 6.91
N MET A 16 -13.54 2.12 6.36
CA MET A 16 -13.63 0.83 7.05
C MET A 16 -12.24 0.29 7.38
N LEU A 17 -11.32 0.31 6.43
CA LEU A 17 -9.94 -0.12 6.64
C LEU A 17 -9.25 0.76 7.66
N LYS A 18 -9.44 2.07 7.57
CA LYS A 18 -8.85 3.02 8.53
C LYS A 18 -9.28 2.70 9.95
N THR A 19 -10.58 2.51 10.16
CA THR A 19 -11.12 2.21 11.48
C THR A 19 -10.56 0.88 12.00
N TRP A 20 -10.56 -0.13 11.16
CA TRP A 20 -10.07 -1.46 11.55
C TRP A 20 -8.58 -1.45 11.89
N LEU A 21 -7.75 -0.85 11.05
CA LEU A 21 -6.31 -0.77 11.28
C LEU A 21 -5.98 0.10 12.49
N SER A 22 -6.75 1.14 12.74
CA SER A 22 -6.57 1.96 13.93
C SER A 22 -6.77 1.14 15.21
N LYS A 23 -7.75 0.23 15.20
CA LYS A 23 -7.96 -0.69 16.32
C LYS A 23 -6.83 -1.69 16.50
N LYS A 24 -6.06 -1.95 15.45
CA LYS A 24 -4.89 -2.84 15.50
C LYS A 24 -3.60 -2.12 15.89
N GLY A 25 -3.69 -0.84 16.21
CA GLY A 25 -2.55 -0.07 16.70
C GLY A 25 -1.79 0.73 15.64
N PHE A 26 -2.32 0.84 14.43
CA PHE A 26 -1.71 1.63 13.38
C PHE A 26 -2.31 3.04 13.31
N ARG A 27 -1.49 4.02 12.97
CA ARG A 27 -1.98 5.33 12.57
C ARG A 27 -2.27 5.29 11.08
N THR A 28 -3.43 5.77 10.68
CA THR A 28 -3.87 5.65 9.28
C THR A 28 -4.33 6.98 8.73
N GLU A 29 -4.03 7.21 7.46
CA GLU A 29 -4.54 8.33 6.68
C GLU A 29 -5.04 7.78 5.35
N THR A 30 -5.96 8.49 4.73
CA THR A 30 -6.55 8.07 3.45
C THR A 30 -6.28 9.11 2.38
N ALA A 31 -6.17 8.64 1.14
CA ALA A 31 -6.09 9.48 -0.05
C ALA A 31 -6.98 8.86 -1.13
N ALA A 32 -7.75 9.67 -1.84
CA ALA A 32 -8.72 9.18 -2.82
C ALA A 32 -8.22 9.19 -4.25
N SER A 33 -6.98 9.61 -4.47
CA SER A 33 -6.38 9.73 -5.80
C SER A 33 -4.87 9.62 -5.72
N VAL A 34 -4.22 9.43 -6.86
CA VAL A 34 -2.75 9.44 -6.92
C VAL A 34 -2.22 10.83 -6.56
N ALA A 35 -2.86 11.89 -7.02
CA ALA A 35 -2.44 13.25 -6.71
C ALA A 35 -2.45 13.51 -5.19
N ALA A 36 -3.53 13.12 -4.52
CA ALA A 36 -3.62 13.26 -3.06
C ALA A 36 -2.57 12.39 -2.34
N ALA A 37 -2.31 11.19 -2.85
CA ALA A 37 -1.30 10.30 -2.31
C ALA A 37 0.10 10.90 -2.42
N ARG A 38 0.43 11.50 -3.57
CA ARG A 38 1.72 12.16 -3.78
C ARG A 38 1.93 13.29 -2.77
N THR A 39 0.90 14.09 -2.54
CA THR A 39 0.96 15.17 -1.56
C THR A 39 1.23 14.64 -0.15
N ALA A 40 0.51 13.60 0.25
CA ALA A 40 0.69 12.98 1.57
C ALA A 40 2.09 12.37 1.72
N LEU A 41 2.55 11.64 0.70
CA LEU A 41 3.86 10.99 0.73
C LEU A 41 5.01 11.99 0.74
N ALA A 42 4.84 13.14 0.07
CA ALA A 42 5.85 14.18 0.07
C ALA A 42 6.07 14.79 1.46
N GLU A 43 5.06 14.78 2.31
CA GLU A 43 5.18 15.23 3.69
C GLU A 43 5.96 14.24 4.56
N GLY A 44 6.02 12.98 4.15
CA GLY A 44 6.81 11.95 4.81
C GLY A 44 6.15 11.31 6.01
N GLY A 45 6.86 10.37 6.61
CA GLY A 45 6.44 9.74 7.87
C GLY A 45 5.60 8.48 7.72
N PHE A 46 5.38 8.00 6.51
CA PHE A 46 4.63 6.76 6.30
C PHE A 46 5.53 5.54 6.32
N SER A 47 5.05 4.49 6.96
CA SER A 47 5.76 3.21 7.09
C SER A 47 5.31 2.19 6.04
N LEU A 48 4.11 2.37 5.49
CA LEU A 48 3.53 1.44 4.52
C LEU A 48 2.42 2.13 3.73
N VAL A 49 2.24 1.70 2.50
CA VAL A 49 1.18 2.17 1.60
C VAL A 49 0.30 0.99 1.20
N LEU A 50 -1.01 1.15 1.34
CA LEU A 50 -2.01 0.25 0.77
C LEU A 50 -2.67 1.00 -0.39
N SER A 51 -2.47 0.53 -1.61
CA SER A 51 -2.97 1.25 -2.79
C SER A 51 -3.88 0.38 -3.65
N ASP A 52 -5.05 0.92 -3.98
CA ASP A 52 -5.89 0.33 -5.01
C ASP A 52 -5.16 0.41 -6.35
N MET A 53 -5.43 -0.55 -7.23
CA MET A 53 -4.90 -0.56 -8.58
C MET A 53 -5.52 0.51 -9.45
N ARG A 54 -6.80 0.77 -9.28
CA ARG A 54 -7.54 1.73 -10.09
C ARG A 54 -7.94 2.93 -9.28
N LEU A 55 -7.42 4.08 -9.69
CA LEU A 55 -7.70 5.37 -9.06
C LEU A 55 -8.24 6.32 -10.14
N PRO A 56 -8.98 7.37 -9.75
CA PRO A 56 -9.69 8.19 -10.75
C PRO A 56 -8.77 8.96 -11.69
N ASP A 57 -7.57 9.30 -11.26
CA ASP A 57 -6.63 10.10 -12.05
C ASP A 57 -5.54 9.25 -12.71
N GLU A 58 -4.97 8.28 -12.00
CA GLU A 58 -3.92 7.41 -12.52
C GLU A 58 -4.06 6.03 -11.88
N ASP A 59 -3.33 5.04 -12.37
CA ASP A 59 -3.35 3.70 -11.77
C ASP A 59 -2.27 3.52 -10.71
N GLY A 60 -2.31 2.39 -10.01
CA GLY A 60 -1.32 2.07 -8.98
C GLY A 60 0.09 1.88 -9.53
N ILE A 61 0.24 1.53 -10.81
CA ILE A 61 1.53 1.41 -11.46
C ILE A 61 2.21 2.78 -11.56
N ALA A 62 1.46 3.80 -11.94
CA ALA A 62 1.98 5.16 -12.01
C ALA A 62 2.48 5.65 -10.65
N LEU A 63 1.75 5.32 -9.59
CA LEU A 63 2.18 5.65 -8.23
C LEU A 63 3.49 4.98 -7.86
N LEU A 64 3.63 3.68 -8.15
CA LEU A 64 4.86 2.94 -7.88
C LEU A 64 6.06 3.53 -8.63
N GLN A 65 5.87 3.87 -9.89
CA GLN A 65 6.91 4.48 -10.72
C GLN A 65 7.32 5.85 -10.15
N TRP A 66 6.35 6.65 -9.72
CA TRP A 66 6.64 7.94 -9.12
C TRP A 66 7.42 7.78 -7.81
N MET A 67 7.00 6.86 -6.93
CA MET A 67 7.69 6.60 -5.67
C MET A 67 9.13 6.15 -5.92
N SER A 68 9.34 5.28 -6.88
CA SER A 68 10.67 4.82 -7.26
C SER A 68 11.53 5.98 -7.77
N GLY A 69 10.97 6.85 -8.58
CA GLY A 69 11.66 8.04 -9.06
C GLY A 69 12.03 9.03 -7.96
N GLN A 70 11.30 9.04 -6.87
CA GLN A 70 11.57 9.85 -5.68
C GLN A 70 12.47 9.14 -4.67
N HIS A 71 12.94 7.95 -4.98
CA HIS A 71 13.75 7.12 -4.09
C HIS A 71 13.07 6.83 -2.75
N MET A 72 11.75 6.69 -2.76
CA MET A 72 10.98 6.33 -1.57
C MET A 72 11.05 4.83 -1.34
N GLU A 73 11.55 4.43 -0.17
CA GLU A 73 11.73 3.03 0.20
C GLU A 73 10.64 2.57 1.17
N ILE A 74 9.39 2.88 0.82
CA ILE A 74 8.23 2.54 1.63
C ILE A 74 7.57 1.31 1.00
N PRO A 75 7.33 0.22 1.76
CA PRO A 75 6.66 -0.94 1.20
C PRO A 75 5.24 -0.60 0.75
N VAL A 76 4.87 -1.11 -0.42
CA VAL A 76 3.55 -0.91 -1.01
C VAL A 76 2.87 -2.25 -1.16
N ILE A 77 1.66 -2.37 -0.63
CA ILE A 77 0.78 -3.52 -0.86
C ILE A 77 -0.34 -3.04 -1.78
N VAL A 78 -0.49 -3.70 -2.91
CA VAL A 78 -1.49 -3.35 -3.91
C VAL A 78 -2.79 -4.12 -3.64
N MET A 79 -3.91 -3.42 -3.70
CA MET A 79 -5.24 -4.04 -3.61
C MET A 79 -5.82 -4.14 -5.02
N THR A 80 -6.24 -5.33 -5.42
CA THR A 80 -6.66 -5.57 -6.81
C THR A 80 -7.90 -6.47 -6.88
N SER A 81 -8.69 -6.32 -7.93
CA SER A 81 -9.74 -7.29 -8.24
C SER A 81 -9.14 -8.51 -8.94
N TYR A 82 -9.87 -9.62 -8.98
CA TYR A 82 -9.41 -10.80 -9.72
C TYR A 82 -9.15 -10.51 -11.19
N ALA A 83 -9.92 -9.61 -11.78
CA ALA A 83 -9.73 -9.21 -13.18
C ALA A 83 -8.42 -8.48 -13.42
N GLU A 84 -7.81 -7.94 -12.37
CA GLU A 84 -6.60 -7.12 -12.44
C GLU A 84 -5.35 -7.83 -11.91
N ILE A 85 -5.42 -9.14 -11.65
CA ILE A 85 -4.30 -9.86 -11.04
C ILE A 85 -3.03 -9.77 -11.86
N GLN A 86 -3.11 -9.78 -13.19
CA GLN A 86 -1.90 -9.64 -14.03
C GLN A 86 -1.24 -8.28 -13.84
N ASN A 87 -2.03 -7.23 -13.61
CA ASN A 87 -1.48 -5.92 -13.29
C ASN A 87 -0.82 -5.90 -11.91
N ALA A 88 -1.35 -6.67 -10.95
CA ALA A 88 -0.72 -6.81 -9.64
C ALA A 88 0.65 -7.50 -9.76
N VAL A 89 0.75 -8.54 -10.59
CA VAL A 89 2.03 -9.20 -10.86
C VAL A 89 3.03 -8.21 -11.45
N ARG A 90 2.58 -7.36 -12.37
CA ARG A 90 3.41 -6.29 -12.93
C ARG A 90 3.88 -5.31 -11.86
N CYS A 91 3.01 -4.96 -10.91
CA CYS A 91 3.38 -4.12 -9.78
C CYS A 91 4.47 -4.75 -8.92
N MET A 92 4.43 -6.07 -8.73
CA MET A 92 5.48 -6.78 -8.00
C MET A 92 6.84 -6.62 -8.68
N LYS A 93 6.86 -6.67 -10.02
CA LYS A 93 8.09 -6.45 -10.79
C LYS A 93 8.60 -5.02 -10.69
N LEU A 94 7.72 -4.07 -10.41
CA LEU A 94 8.06 -2.65 -10.26
C LEU A 94 8.38 -2.27 -8.82
N GLY A 95 8.41 -3.23 -7.91
CA GLY A 95 8.83 -3.00 -6.54
C GLY A 95 7.75 -3.04 -5.48
N ALA A 96 6.49 -3.36 -5.82
CA ALA A 96 5.48 -3.59 -4.80
C ALA A 96 5.90 -4.77 -3.93
N ARG A 97 5.63 -4.67 -2.63
CA ARG A 97 6.00 -5.70 -1.69
C ARG A 97 5.08 -6.91 -1.78
N ASP A 98 3.80 -6.69 -1.97
CA ASP A 98 2.80 -7.75 -2.04
C ASP A 98 1.51 -7.22 -2.67
N TYR A 99 0.53 -8.09 -2.82
CA TYR A 99 -0.82 -7.69 -3.24
C TYR A 99 -1.87 -8.51 -2.50
N VAL A 100 -3.09 -7.98 -2.45
CA VAL A 100 -4.27 -8.70 -1.96
C VAL A 100 -5.40 -8.53 -2.94
N ALA A 101 -6.23 -9.55 -3.09
CA ALA A 101 -7.41 -9.48 -3.95
C ALA A 101 -8.60 -8.91 -3.18
N LYS A 102 -9.42 -8.12 -3.86
CA LYS A 102 -10.71 -7.68 -3.32
C LYS A 102 -11.79 -8.74 -3.64
N PRO A 103 -12.71 -9.03 -2.74
CA PRO A 103 -12.85 -8.45 -1.40
C PRO A 103 -11.72 -8.87 -0.47
N VAL A 104 -11.22 -7.93 0.31
CA VAL A 104 -10.05 -8.13 1.15
C VAL A 104 -10.41 -8.99 2.36
N ASN A 105 -9.60 -10.03 2.61
CA ASN A 105 -9.67 -10.79 3.85
C ASN A 105 -8.86 -10.04 4.90
N PRO A 106 -9.49 -9.59 6.02
CA PRO A 106 -8.79 -8.78 7.01
C PRO A 106 -7.58 -9.47 7.64
N ASP A 107 -7.69 -10.75 7.95
CA ASP A 107 -6.59 -11.48 8.59
C ASP A 107 -5.41 -11.65 7.64
N GLU A 108 -5.68 -11.94 6.37
CA GLU A 108 -4.64 -12.02 5.34
C GLU A 108 -3.96 -10.67 5.15
N LEU A 109 -4.72 -9.59 5.07
CA LEU A 109 -4.17 -8.26 4.92
C LEU A 109 -3.28 -7.89 6.10
N LEU A 110 -3.75 -8.15 7.33
CA LEU A 110 -2.96 -7.84 8.52
C LEU A 110 -1.65 -8.61 8.55
N LYS A 111 -1.68 -9.89 8.17
CA LYS A 111 -0.47 -10.69 8.07
C LYS A 111 0.52 -10.09 7.08
N LYS A 112 0.06 -9.73 5.90
CA LYS A 112 0.91 -9.12 4.87
C LYS A 112 1.47 -7.76 5.29
N ILE A 113 0.68 -6.95 5.99
CA ILE A 113 1.14 -5.68 6.54
C ILE A 113 2.28 -5.92 7.53
N ARG A 114 2.10 -6.84 8.47
CA ARG A 114 3.12 -7.13 9.47
C ARG A 114 4.39 -7.68 8.84
N GLU A 115 4.26 -8.58 7.87
CA GLU A 115 5.41 -9.10 7.14
C GLU A 115 6.16 -8.00 6.39
N ALA A 116 5.44 -7.09 5.76
CA ALA A 116 6.04 -5.98 5.02
C ALA A 116 6.78 -5.01 5.95
N LEU A 117 6.25 -4.76 7.14
CA LEU A 117 6.87 -3.88 8.11
C LEU A 117 8.09 -4.52 8.79
N ASP A 118 8.10 -5.84 8.93
CA ASP A 118 9.22 -6.58 9.53
C ASP A 118 10.39 -6.77 8.57
N VAL A 119 10.12 -6.80 7.27
CA VAL A 119 11.15 -7.04 6.26
C VAL A 119 11.74 -5.71 5.82
N PRO A 120 13.07 -5.53 5.97
CA PRO A 120 13.72 -4.31 5.49
C PRO A 120 13.51 -4.09 3.99
N VAL A 121 13.37 -2.83 3.61
CA VAL A 121 13.27 -2.42 2.20
C VAL A 121 14.69 -2.20 1.67
N ALA A 122 14.83 -2.13 0.33
CA ALA A 122 16.07 -1.75 -0.35
C ALA A 122 17.26 -2.67 -0.07
N GLY A 123 17.04 -3.95 -0.28
CA GLY A 123 18.13 -4.93 -0.30
C GLY A 123 18.74 -5.28 1.04
N SER A 124 18.24 -4.75 2.12
CA SER A 124 18.61 -5.24 3.44
C SER A 124 18.04 -6.63 3.63
N GLU A 125 18.86 -7.56 4.08
CA GLU A 125 18.42 -8.92 4.29
C GLU A 125 18.13 -9.17 5.76
N LYS A 126 17.02 -9.84 6.00
CA LYS A 126 16.71 -10.35 7.31
C LYS A 126 17.60 -11.58 7.54
N PRO A 127 18.34 -11.64 8.64
CA PRO A 127 19.18 -12.82 8.89
C PRO A 127 18.33 -14.09 8.92
N PRO A 128 18.83 -15.19 8.38
CA PRO A 128 18.12 -16.45 8.49
C PRO A 128 18.03 -16.86 9.97
N VAL A 129 16.91 -17.39 10.31
CA VAL A 129 16.64 -17.83 11.67
C VAL A 129 16.97 -19.30 11.81
#